data_fffb177844d3eba2bbcc87781f0d17e6
#
_entry.id   fffb177844d3eba2bbcc87781f0d17e6
#
_cell.length_a   1.000
_cell.length_b   1.000
_cell.length_c   1.000
_cell.angle_alpha   90.00
_cell.angle_beta   90.00
_cell.angle_gamma   90.00
#
_symmetry.space_group_name_H-M   'P 1'
#
loop_
_entity.id
_entity.type
_entity.pdbx_description
1 polymer ?
#
loop_
_entity_poly.entity_id
_entity_poly.type
_entity_poly.pdbx_seq_one_letter_code
_entity_poly.pdbx_strand_id
1 'polypeptide(L)'
;LPIPEDDHDAYRRNQAQKAQWTRGHHGVVNVTLRPLKYSWEYIDGVKRPIRASRQEKGVDVLCALALVDLARSGRYDVVVLASRDTDLAPALDNAARTTRTKIEAVKWFDPADRRTRGNISTQAKIWTTSMTRDHFTASLDPRTYP
;
A
#
# COMPACT_ATOMS: atom_id res chain seq x y z
N LEU A 1 -9.38 -2.33 -5.11
CA LEU A 1 -10.18 -3.52 -5.41
C LEU A 1 -11.40 -3.10 -6.22
N PRO A 2 -11.59 -3.54 -7.48
CA PRO A 2 -12.84 -3.34 -8.20
C PRO A 2 -13.99 -4.04 -7.48
N ILE A 3 -15.22 -3.56 -7.69
CA ILE A 3 -16.43 -4.24 -7.20
C ILE A 3 -16.85 -5.33 -8.20
N PRO A 4 -17.59 -6.37 -7.76
CA PRO A 4 -17.99 -7.48 -8.66
C PRO A 4 -18.77 -7.02 -9.90
N GLU A 5 -19.57 -5.97 -9.79
CA GLU A 5 -20.39 -5.40 -10.86
C GLU A 5 -19.57 -4.70 -11.95
N ASP A 6 -18.33 -4.29 -11.62
CA ASP A 6 -17.39 -3.69 -12.59
C ASP A 6 -16.48 -4.74 -13.23
N ASP A 7 -15.83 -5.57 -12.40
CA ASP A 7 -14.87 -6.58 -12.86
C ASP A 7 -14.83 -7.75 -11.86
N HIS A 8 -15.71 -8.72 -12.09
CA HIS A 8 -15.86 -9.88 -11.22
C HIS A 8 -14.58 -10.73 -11.14
N ASP A 9 -13.87 -10.87 -12.26
CA ASP A 9 -12.66 -11.71 -12.30
C ASP A 9 -11.51 -11.02 -11.56
N ALA A 10 -11.32 -9.72 -11.74
CA ALA A 10 -10.33 -8.97 -10.96
C ALA A 10 -10.69 -8.94 -9.47
N TYR A 11 -11.97 -8.84 -9.11
CA TYR A 11 -12.43 -8.95 -7.72
C TYR A 11 -12.04 -10.32 -7.13
N ARG A 12 -12.36 -11.40 -7.82
CA ARG A 12 -12.02 -12.77 -7.37
C ARG A 12 -10.52 -12.98 -7.24
N ARG A 13 -9.72 -12.59 -8.25
CA ARG A 13 -8.26 -12.69 -8.20
C ARG A 13 -7.67 -11.97 -6.99
N ASN A 14 -8.11 -10.74 -6.71
CA ASN A 14 -7.62 -9.99 -5.55
C ASN A 14 -7.98 -10.65 -4.22
N GLN A 15 -9.18 -11.23 -4.11
CA GLN A 15 -9.59 -11.97 -2.91
C GLN A 15 -8.77 -13.25 -2.73
N ALA A 16 -8.54 -14.00 -3.81
CA ALA A 16 -7.72 -15.21 -3.80
C ALA A 16 -6.26 -14.89 -3.41
N GLN A 17 -5.70 -13.82 -3.97
CA GLN A 17 -4.35 -13.36 -3.64
C GLN A 17 -4.25 -12.97 -2.16
N LYS A 18 -5.21 -12.19 -1.63
CA LYS A 18 -5.27 -11.88 -0.21
C LYS A 18 -5.29 -13.14 0.65
N ALA A 19 -6.18 -14.08 0.33
CA ALA A 19 -6.30 -15.35 1.06
C ALA A 19 -4.99 -16.14 1.03
N GLN A 20 -4.32 -16.18 -0.13
CA GLN A 20 -3.04 -16.87 -0.30
C GLN A 20 -1.92 -16.23 0.51
N TRP A 21 -1.80 -14.91 0.50
CA TRP A 21 -0.76 -14.20 1.25
C TRP A 21 -0.93 -14.30 2.77
N THR A 22 -2.17 -14.37 3.25
CA THR A 22 -2.44 -14.51 4.69
C THR A 22 -2.41 -15.95 5.18
N ARG A 23 -2.47 -16.95 4.27
CA ARG A 23 -2.48 -18.36 4.62
C ARG A 23 -1.17 -18.77 5.30
N GLY A 24 -1.26 -19.31 6.51
CA GLY A 24 -0.09 -19.73 7.30
C GLY A 24 0.75 -18.59 7.88
N HIS A 25 0.37 -17.33 7.65
CA HIS A 25 1.07 -16.14 8.11
C HIS A 25 0.21 -15.26 9.03
N HIS A 26 -0.64 -15.88 9.84
CA HIS A 26 -1.52 -15.17 10.78
C HIS A 26 -0.72 -14.27 11.73
N GLY A 27 -1.10 -13.00 11.78
CA GLY A 27 -0.42 -11.98 12.59
C GLY A 27 0.88 -11.43 11.99
N VAL A 28 1.40 -12.02 10.91
CA VAL A 28 2.61 -11.54 10.22
C VAL A 28 2.25 -10.76 8.96
N VAL A 29 1.32 -11.29 8.15
CA VAL A 29 0.85 -10.63 6.92
C VAL A 29 -0.60 -10.18 7.10
N ASN A 30 -0.82 -8.89 6.99
CA ASN A 30 -2.15 -8.28 7.03
C ASN A 30 -2.43 -7.57 5.70
N VAL A 31 -3.46 -8.02 4.98
CA VAL A 31 -3.87 -7.43 3.69
C VAL A 31 -5.20 -6.72 3.85
N THR A 32 -5.19 -5.40 3.69
CA THR A 32 -6.39 -4.57 3.69
C THR A 32 -6.74 -4.19 2.26
N LEU A 33 -7.87 -4.70 1.76
CA LEU A 33 -8.40 -4.34 0.45
C LEU A 33 -9.48 -3.27 0.63
N ARG A 34 -9.39 -2.21 -0.17
CA ARG A 34 -10.42 -1.17 -0.22
C ARG A 34 -11.15 -1.19 -1.56
N PRO A 35 -12.49 -1.15 -1.57
CA PRO A 35 -13.24 -0.99 -2.80
C PRO A 35 -12.90 0.34 -3.48
N LEU A 36 -12.81 0.33 -4.80
CA LEU A 36 -12.76 1.55 -5.57
C LEU A 36 -14.10 2.29 -5.42
N LYS A 37 -14.04 3.61 -5.47
CA LYS A 37 -15.24 4.47 -5.53
C LYS A 37 -15.65 4.63 -6.99
N TYR A 38 -16.97 4.60 -7.23
CA TYR A 38 -17.58 4.75 -8.56
C TYR A 38 -18.63 5.85 -8.56
N SER A 39 -18.79 6.51 -9.68
CA SER A 39 -20.07 7.13 -10.06
C SER A 39 -20.98 6.06 -10.65
N TRP A 40 -22.29 6.28 -10.60
CA TRP A 40 -23.30 5.31 -11.01
C TRP A 40 -24.23 5.92 -12.04
N GLU A 41 -24.69 5.12 -12.97
CA GLU A 41 -25.69 5.47 -13.97
C GLU A 41 -26.80 4.43 -14.00
N TYR A 42 -27.94 4.80 -14.59
CA TYR A 42 -29.05 3.90 -14.83
C TYR A 42 -29.15 3.61 -16.32
N ILE A 43 -29.02 2.33 -16.69
CA ILE A 43 -29.20 1.85 -18.05
C ILE A 43 -30.36 0.85 -18.02
N ASP A 44 -31.43 1.13 -18.77
CA ASP A 44 -32.65 0.33 -18.82
C ASP A 44 -33.22 0.04 -17.40
N GLY A 45 -33.20 1.06 -16.52
CA GLY A 45 -33.68 0.95 -15.14
C GLY A 45 -32.75 0.21 -14.19
N VAL A 46 -31.62 -0.31 -14.66
CA VAL A 46 -30.62 -1.04 -13.84
C VAL A 46 -29.48 -0.11 -13.48
N LYS A 47 -29.17 -0.01 -12.18
CA LYS A 47 -28.05 0.78 -11.67
C LYS A 47 -26.74 0.09 -12.00
N ARG A 48 -25.83 0.77 -12.71
CA ARG A 48 -24.52 0.25 -13.10
C ARG A 48 -23.39 1.20 -12.72
N PRO A 49 -22.18 0.67 -12.36
CA PRO A 49 -21.02 1.51 -12.08
C PRO A 49 -20.42 2.02 -13.39
N ILE A 50 -20.06 3.30 -13.42
CA ILE A 50 -19.33 3.90 -14.53
C ILE A 50 -17.86 3.53 -14.38
N ARG A 51 -17.38 2.58 -15.17
CA ARG A 51 -16.01 2.07 -15.10
C ARG A 51 -14.93 3.17 -15.20
N ALA A 52 -15.12 4.15 -16.07
CA ALA A 52 -14.19 5.27 -16.24
C ALA A 52 -14.08 6.18 -15.02
N SER A 53 -15.05 6.14 -14.10
CA SER A 53 -15.07 6.96 -12.88
C SER A 53 -14.34 6.30 -11.68
N ARG A 54 -13.72 5.14 -11.87
CA ARG A 54 -12.99 4.43 -10.82
C ARG A 54 -11.98 5.33 -10.12
N GLN A 55 -12.06 5.40 -8.81
CA GLN A 55 -11.11 6.16 -8.00
C GLN A 55 -10.69 5.33 -6.77
N GLU A 56 -9.40 5.31 -6.51
CA GLU A 56 -8.91 4.88 -5.22
C GLU A 56 -9.18 5.96 -4.17
N LYS A 57 -9.59 5.57 -2.99
CA LYS A 57 -9.84 6.50 -1.87
C LYS A 57 -9.42 5.89 -0.55
N GLY A 58 -8.58 6.63 0.17
CA GLY A 58 -8.25 6.39 1.57
C GLY A 58 -7.26 5.25 1.82
N VAL A 59 -6.54 4.77 0.80
CA VAL A 59 -5.43 3.81 1.00
C VAL A 59 -4.28 4.52 1.72
N ASP A 60 -3.91 5.73 1.30
CA ASP A 60 -2.86 6.53 1.93
C ASP A 60 -3.18 6.84 3.39
N VAL A 61 -4.44 7.20 3.66
CA VAL A 61 -4.92 7.43 5.03
C VAL A 61 -4.78 6.17 5.89
N LEU A 62 -5.16 5.00 5.37
CA LEU A 62 -4.99 3.74 6.10
C LEU A 62 -3.51 3.41 6.31
N CYS A 63 -2.66 3.66 5.32
CA CYS A 63 -1.23 3.47 5.41
C CYS A 63 -0.62 4.37 6.50
N ALA A 64 -1.00 5.65 6.51
CA ALA A 64 -0.58 6.61 7.52
C ALA A 64 -1.00 6.20 8.94
N LEU A 65 -2.26 5.81 9.11
CA LEU A 65 -2.78 5.33 10.40
C LEU A 65 -2.06 4.08 10.87
N ALA A 66 -1.89 3.09 9.98
CA ALA A 66 -1.18 1.85 10.31
C ALA A 66 0.27 2.12 10.73
N LEU A 67 0.98 3.01 10.01
CA LEU A 67 2.34 3.41 10.37
C LEU A 67 2.41 3.96 11.81
N VAL A 68 1.53 4.92 12.13
CA VAL A 68 1.51 5.57 13.44
C VAL A 68 1.11 4.60 14.54
N ASP A 69 0.10 3.76 14.31
CA ASP A 69 -0.39 2.78 15.29
C ASP A 69 0.66 1.70 15.57
N LEU A 70 1.34 1.19 14.53
CA LEU A 70 2.44 0.22 14.69
C LEU A 70 3.61 0.84 15.45
N ALA A 71 3.99 2.08 15.13
CA ALA A 71 5.05 2.78 15.82
C ALA A 71 4.75 3.00 17.30
N ARG A 72 3.49 3.33 17.64
CA ARG A 72 3.03 3.56 19.02
C ARG A 72 2.80 2.29 19.82
N SER A 73 2.63 1.16 19.17
CA SER A 73 2.26 -0.11 19.82
C SER A 73 3.32 -0.63 20.79
N GLY A 74 4.56 -0.18 20.67
CA GLY A 74 5.71 -0.68 21.46
C GLY A 74 6.09 -2.14 21.16
N ARG A 75 5.49 -2.74 20.12
CA ARG A 75 5.74 -4.15 19.74
C ARG A 75 6.91 -4.32 18.76
N TYR A 76 7.39 -3.23 18.18
CA TYR A 76 8.40 -3.25 17.13
C TYR A 76 9.53 -2.26 17.45
N ASP A 77 10.76 -2.70 17.25
CA ASP A 77 11.94 -1.84 17.37
C ASP A 77 12.06 -0.91 16.17
N VAL A 78 11.64 -1.39 15.00
CA VAL A 78 11.68 -0.64 13.74
C VAL A 78 10.36 -0.81 13.00
N VAL A 79 9.82 0.31 12.49
CA VAL A 79 8.67 0.31 11.56
C VAL A 79 9.13 0.92 10.25
N VAL A 80 8.88 0.22 9.14
CA VAL A 80 9.36 0.60 7.80
C VAL A 80 8.17 0.93 6.90
N LEU A 81 8.17 2.13 6.31
CA LEU A 81 7.20 2.52 5.28
C LEU A 81 7.77 2.22 3.89
N ALA A 82 7.10 1.35 3.14
CA ALA A 82 7.43 1.08 1.73
C ALA A 82 6.52 1.92 0.81
N SER A 83 6.84 3.20 0.65
CA SER A 83 6.12 4.12 -0.22
C SER A 83 7.02 5.27 -0.68
N ARG A 84 6.60 5.95 -1.75
CA ARG A 84 7.18 7.21 -2.21
C ARG A 84 6.18 8.36 -2.21
N ASP A 85 4.99 8.10 -1.70
CA ASP A 85 3.95 9.10 -1.62
C ASP A 85 4.30 10.18 -0.61
N THR A 86 4.42 11.41 -1.10
CA THR A 86 4.77 12.58 -0.28
C THR A 86 3.69 12.95 0.72
N ASP A 87 2.44 12.54 0.47
CA ASP A 87 1.33 12.77 1.38
C ASP A 87 1.46 11.98 2.69
N LEU A 88 2.37 11.00 2.73
CA LEU A 88 2.72 10.24 3.93
C LEU A 88 3.83 10.90 4.78
N ALA A 89 4.46 11.98 4.31
CA ALA A 89 5.51 12.68 5.08
C ALA A 89 5.04 13.12 6.49
N PRO A 90 3.83 13.67 6.67
CA PRO A 90 3.35 14.06 8.01
C PRO A 90 3.21 12.86 8.97
N ALA A 91 2.85 11.67 8.45
CA ALA A 91 2.75 10.47 9.27
C ALA A 91 4.13 9.96 9.71
N LEU A 92 5.13 9.99 8.81
CA LEU A 92 6.53 9.66 9.12
C LEU A 92 7.07 10.61 10.19
N ASP A 93 6.91 11.91 10.02
CA ASP A 93 7.35 12.93 10.99
C ASP A 93 6.67 12.78 12.35
N ASN A 94 5.36 12.50 12.36
CA ASN A 94 4.62 12.27 13.59
C ASN A 94 5.14 11.02 14.31
N ALA A 95 5.26 9.89 13.62
CA ALA A 95 5.74 8.64 14.20
C ALA A 95 7.17 8.80 14.74
N ALA A 96 8.09 9.38 13.98
CA ALA A 96 9.48 9.59 14.39
C ALA A 96 9.62 10.49 15.63
N ARG A 97 8.74 11.50 15.75
CA ARG A 97 8.79 12.47 16.88
C ARG A 97 8.11 11.97 18.13
N THR A 98 7.05 11.15 18.00
CA THR A 98 6.17 10.81 19.13
C THR A 98 6.36 9.41 19.68
N THR A 99 7.27 8.63 19.09
CA THR A 99 7.53 7.25 19.53
C THR A 99 9.03 7.00 19.75
N ARG A 100 9.34 5.90 20.45
CA ARG A 100 10.71 5.40 20.60
C ARG A 100 11.11 4.41 19.50
N THR A 101 10.13 3.93 18.75
CA THR A 101 10.32 3.02 17.64
C THR A 101 11.11 3.72 16.54
N LYS A 102 12.12 3.09 16.00
CA LYS A 102 12.87 3.61 14.86
C LYS A 102 11.98 3.60 13.62
N ILE A 103 11.90 4.72 12.93
CA ILE A 103 11.13 4.85 11.68
C ILE A 103 12.09 4.89 10.51
N GLU A 104 11.84 4.01 9.55
CA GLU A 104 12.59 3.94 8.29
C GLU A 104 11.64 3.93 7.08
N ALA A 105 12.18 4.18 5.91
CA ALA A 105 11.46 4.07 4.65
C ALA A 105 12.17 3.17 3.66
N VAL A 106 11.41 2.60 2.74
CA VAL A 106 11.91 1.84 1.58
C VAL A 106 11.29 2.42 0.34
N LYS A 107 12.09 2.60 -0.70
CA LYS A 107 11.63 3.09 -2.00
C LYS A 107 12.13 2.24 -3.15
N TRP A 108 11.41 2.25 -4.25
CA TRP A 108 11.93 1.78 -5.52
C TRP A 108 12.97 2.75 -6.08
N PHE A 109 14.04 2.20 -6.63
CA PHE A 109 15.09 2.96 -7.30
C PHE A 109 15.49 2.28 -8.61
N ASP A 110 15.40 3.06 -9.70
CA ASP A 110 15.90 2.69 -11.01
C ASP A 110 16.88 3.79 -11.47
N PRO A 111 18.17 3.50 -11.69
CA PRO A 111 19.14 4.49 -12.12
C PRO A 111 18.80 5.14 -13.48
N ALA A 112 18.05 4.43 -14.33
CA ALA A 112 17.59 4.95 -15.62
C ALA A 112 16.40 5.90 -15.51
N ASP A 113 15.61 5.83 -14.43
CA ASP A 113 14.45 6.69 -14.21
C ASP A 113 14.71 7.74 -13.10
N ARG A 114 14.91 9.00 -13.54
CA ARG A 114 15.15 10.14 -12.63
C ARG A 114 14.05 10.33 -11.60
N ARG A 115 12.80 9.95 -11.91
CA ARG A 115 11.66 10.07 -10.99
C ARG A 115 11.82 9.21 -9.75
N THR A 116 12.69 8.19 -9.76
CA THR A 116 12.93 7.28 -8.64
C THR A 116 14.02 7.79 -7.67
N ARG A 117 14.72 8.88 -7.98
CA ARG A 117 15.91 9.33 -7.23
C ARG A 117 15.58 9.99 -5.89
N GLY A 118 14.48 10.74 -5.81
CA GLY A 118 14.10 11.48 -4.59
C GLY A 118 13.65 10.55 -3.44
N ASN A 119 13.80 11.03 -2.22
CA ASN A 119 13.16 10.47 -1.02
C ASN A 119 11.92 11.30 -0.66
N ILE A 120 11.06 10.77 0.20
CA ILE A 120 10.02 11.59 0.84
C ILE A 120 10.76 12.66 1.69
N SER A 121 10.41 13.92 1.48
CA SER A 121 10.95 15.02 2.27
C SER A 121 10.24 15.07 3.62
N THR A 122 10.99 14.86 4.69
CA THR A 122 10.50 14.85 6.08
C THR A 122 11.32 15.84 6.94
N GLN A 123 10.72 16.34 8.02
CA GLN A 123 11.43 17.15 9.02
C GLN A 123 12.37 16.28 9.86
N ALA A 124 11.94 15.07 10.20
CA ALA A 124 12.77 14.09 10.86
C ALA A 124 13.75 13.45 9.86
N LYS A 125 14.95 13.10 10.32
CA LYS A 125 15.91 12.36 9.49
C LYS A 125 15.49 10.89 9.41
N ILE A 126 14.81 10.50 8.32
CA ILE A 126 14.38 9.15 8.06
C ILE A 126 15.38 8.44 7.16
N TRP A 127 15.91 7.31 7.62
CA TRP A 127 16.72 6.44 6.78
C TRP A 127 15.87 5.83 5.69
N THR A 128 16.32 5.92 4.43
CA THR A 128 15.58 5.36 3.28
C THR A 128 16.45 4.36 2.52
N THR A 129 16.02 3.12 2.48
CA THR A 129 16.64 2.05 1.71
C THR A 129 16.10 2.04 0.28
N SER A 130 17.00 1.95 -0.70
CA SER A 130 16.65 1.86 -2.12
C SER A 130 16.57 0.39 -2.55
N MET A 131 15.41 -0.02 -3.04
CA MET A 131 15.17 -1.35 -3.63
C MET A 131 15.30 -1.26 -5.15
N THR A 132 16.09 -2.12 -5.72
CA THR A 132 16.40 -2.15 -7.15
C THR A 132 15.71 -3.33 -7.84
N ARG A 133 15.89 -3.42 -9.17
CA ARG A 133 15.39 -4.52 -9.97
C ARG A 133 15.91 -5.89 -9.48
N ASP A 134 17.17 -5.94 -8.99
CA ASP A 134 17.72 -7.20 -8.50
C ASP A 134 17.00 -7.70 -7.24
N HIS A 135 16.67 -6.78 -6.31
CA HIS A 135 15.86 -7.11 -5.14
C HIS A 135 14.47 -7.61 -5.55
N PHE A 136 13.83 -6.95 -6.52
CA PHE A 136 12.53 -7.39 -7.05
C PHE A 136 12.63 -8.79 -7.66
N THR A 137 13.62 -9.03 -8.52
CA THR A 137 13.81 -10.32 -9.18
C THR A 137 14.07 -11.45 -8.17
N ALA A 138 14.87 -11.18 -7.13
CA ALA A 138 15.12 -12.13 -6.06
C ALA A 138 13.90 -12.42 -5.18
N SER A 139 12.90 -11.54 -5.20
CA SER A 139 11.69 -11.64 -4.37
C SER A 139 10.45 -12.04 -5.17
N LEU A 140 10.59 -12.40 -6.45
CA LEU A 140 9.46 -12.81 -7.28
C LEU A 140 8.73 -14.00 -6.69
N ASP A 141 7.41 -13.87 -6.58
CA ASP A 141 6.54 -14.99 -6.22
C ASP A 141 6.21 -15.79 -7.48
N PRO A 142 6.67 -17.05 -7.59
CA PRO A 142 6.43 -17.87 -8.77
C PRO A 142 4.99 -18.40 -8.86
N ARG A 143 4.16 -18.14 -7.85
CA ARG A 143 2.79 -18.66 -7.79
C ARG A 143 1.84 -17.92 -8.74
N THR A 144 0.98 -18.66 -9.41
CA THR A 144 -0.15 -18.11 -10.18
C THR A 144 -1.37 -17.97 -9.27
N TYR A 145 -2.03 -16.84 -9.32
CA TYR A 145 -3.28 -16.58 -8.57
C TYR A 145 -4.46 -16.71 -9.53
N PRO A 146 -5.47 -17.55 -9.21
CA PRO A 146 -6.64 -17.81 -10.04
C PRO A 146 -7.55 -16.59 -10.24
#